data_a815566e9b4592a953739a9b0d372abf
#
_entry.id   a815566e9b4592a953739a9b0d372abf
#
_cell.length_a   1.000
_cell.length_b   1.000
_cell.length_c   1.000
_cell.angle_alpha   90.00
_cell.angle_beta   90.00
_cell.angle_gamma   90.00
#
_symmetry.space_group_name_H-M   'P 1'
#
loop_
_entity.id
_entity.type
_entity.pdbx_description
1 polymer ?
#
loop_
_entity_poly.entity_id
_entity_poly.type
_entity_poly.pdbx_seq_one_letter_code
_entity_poly.pdbx_strand_id
1 'polypeptide(L)'
;MPCTQTGHHAYMGGLVEHTVGVASLAQTLCQWHPRLDPDLLLAAALLHDIGLTRAFRLGATFEETPEGRMLGHLAIGAEIVGAAAAKSGLGHERTLALLHAIGWHHGPPPGQGPGQASAEALALWRINSLESGVKSRLEGPGPTAV
;
A
#
# COMPACT_ATOMS: atom_id res chain seq x y z
N MET A 1 0.65 -2.36 13.77
CA MET A 1 -0.46 -2.86 12.93
C MET A 1 0.07 -4.01 12.09
N PRO A 2 -0.70 -5.08 11.88
CA PRO A 2 -0.41 -6.08 10.87
C PRO A 2 -0.74 -5.53 9.48
N CYS A 3 -0.11 -6.09 8.45
CA CYS A 3 -0.47 -5.80 7.06
C CYS A 3 -1.72 -6.59 6.63
N THR A 4 -1.93 -7.78 7.18
CA THR A 4 -3.10 -8.64 6.95
C THR A 4 -3.59 -9.26 8.25
N GLN A 5 -4.85 -9.76 8.28
CA GLN A 5 -5.37 -10.50 9.43
C GLN A 5 -4.76 -11.90 9.54
N THR A 6 -4.57 -12.56 8.39
CA THR A 6 -4.03 -13.91 8.27
C THR A 6 -3.15 -13.96 7.04
N GLY A 7 -1.86 -14.18 7.19
CA GLY A 7 -0.94 -14.24 6.06
C GLY A 7 0.37 -13.52 6.35
N HIS A 8 1.02 -12.98 5.32
CA HIS A 8 2.27 -12.23 5.47
C HIS A 8 2.09 -10.99 6.35
N HIS A 9 3.08 -10.70 7.19
CA HIS A 9 3.08 -9.55 8.10
C HIS A 9 1.88 -9.46 9.08
N ALA A 10 1.24 -10.60 9.43
CA ALA A 10 0.09 -10.64 10.35
C ALA A 10 0.52 -10.55 11.83
N TYR A 11 1.42 -9.63 12.17
CA TYR A 11 1.98 -9.42 13.52
C TYR A 11 2.19 -7.95 13.83
N MET A 12 2.50 -7.67 15.12
CA MET A 12 2.79 -6.31 15.56
C MET A 12 4.02 -5.75 14.81
N GLY A 13 3.85 -4.64 14.11
CA GLY A 13 4.89 -4.05 13.28
C GLY A 13 4.92 -4.52 11.82
N GLY A 14 4.12 -5.53 11.44
CA GLY A 14 4.10 -6.08 10.08
C GLY A 14 3.82 -5.05 8.99
N LEU A 15 2.92 -4.11 9.24
CA LEU A 15 2.66 -3.00 8.31
C LEU A 15 3.91 -2.14 8.06
N VAL A 16 4.67 -1.84 9.10
CA VAL A 16 5.90 -1.03 8.97
C VAL A 16 6.96 -1.80 8.20
N GLU A 17 7.16 -3.08 8.52
CA GLU A 17 8.13 -3.94 7.83
C GLU A 17 7.80 -4.05 6.33
N HIS A 18 6.54 -4.33 6.00
CA HIS A 18 6.05 -4.35 4.62
C HIS A 18 6.30 -3.03 3.91
N THR A 19 5.88 -1.92 4.52
CA THR A 19 6.05 -0.57 3.96
C THR A 19 7.53 -0.26 3.67
N VAL A 20 8.43 -0.61 4.60
CA VAL A 20 9.89 -0.43 4.41
C VAL A 20 10.41 -1.31 3.28
N GLY A 21 9.96 -2.55 3.19
CA GLY A 21 10.32 -3.47 2.11
C GLY A 21 9.91 -2.92 0.74
N VAL A 22 8.65 -2.50 0.60
CA VAL A 22 8.13 -1.89 -0.63
C VAL A 22 8.88 -0.60 -0.99
N ALA A 23 9.13 0.29 -0.02
CA ALA A 23 9.86 1.54 -0.24
C ALA A 23 11.32 1.29 -0.67
N SER A 24 12.00 0.31 -0.09
CA SER A 24 13.37 -0.05 -0.45
C SER A 24 13.47 -0.60 -1.88
N LEU A 25 12.51 -1.43 -2.29
CA LEU A 25 12.41 -1.93 -3.66
C LEU A 25 12.10 -0.80 -4.65
N ALA A 26 11.22 0.13 -4.27
CA ALA A 26 10.89 1.30 -5.08
C ALA A 26 12.12 2.19 -5.31
N GLN A 27 12.90 2.46 -4.27
CA GLN A 27 14.17 3.19 -4.36
C GLN A 27 15.15 2.52 -5.33
N THR A 28 15.31 1.20 -5.22
CA THR A 28 16.19 0.42 -6.09
C THR A 28 15.72 0.49 -7.54
N LEU A 29 14.41 0.38 -7.79
CA LEU A 29 13.85 0.46 -9.14
C LEU A 29 14.11 1.83 -9.80
N CYS A 30 14.00 2.92 -9.03
CA CYS A 30 14.30 4.27 -9.53
C CYS A 30 15.76 4.44 -9.99
N GLN A 31 16.71 3.72 -9.38
CA GLN A 31 18.11 3.74 -9.82
C GLN A 31 18.30 3.13 -11.22
N TRP A 32 17.52 2.10 -11.56
CA TRP A 32 17.54 1.43 -12.85
C TRP A 32 16.70 2.13 -13.91
N HIS A 33 15.67 2.87 -13.48
CA HIS A 33 14.71 3.54 -14.35
C HIS A 33 14.63 5.04 -14.02
N PRO A 34 15.61 5.87 -14.45
CA PRO A 34 15.72 7.28 -14.06
C PRO A 34 14.60 8.18 -14.61
N ARG A 35 13.70 7.66 -15.44
CA ARG A 35 12.49 8.36 -15.90
C ARG A 35 11.27 8.19 -14.99
N LEU A 36 11.34 7.28 -14.00
CA LEU A 36 10.35 7.26 -12.93
C LEU A 36 10.49 8.52 -12.08
N ASP A 37 9.37 9.04 -11.58
CA ASP A 37 9.36 10.07 -10.55
C ASP A 37 9.68 9.42 -9.17
N PRO A 38 10.90 9.57 -8.65
CA PRO A 38 11.29 8.88 -7.41
C PRO A 38 10.53 9.39 -6.20
N ASP A 39 10.19 10.67 -6.15
CA ASP A 39 9.45 11.27 -5.03
C ASP A 39 8.01 10.76 -5.02
N LEU A 40 7.38 10.67 -6.18
CA LEU A 40 6.04 10.14 -6.33
C LEU A 40 5.98 8.65 -5.95
N LEU A 41 6.89 7.84 -6.50
CA LEU A 41 6.90 6.40 -6.25
C LEU A 41 7.22 6.09 -4.79
N LEU A 42 8.16 6.81 -4.18
CA LEU A 42 8.51 6.63 -2.76
C LEU A 42 7.35 7.07 -1.85
N ALA A 43 6.73 8.22 -2.12
CA ALA A 43 5.56 8.65 -1.36
C ALA A 43 4.40 7.64 -1.47
N ALA A 44 4.14 7.13 -2.67
CA ALA A 44 3.12 6.11 -2.88
C ALA A 44 3.48 4.80 -2.15
N ALA A 45 4.74 4.37 -2.17
CA ALA A 45 5.20 3.20 -1.44
C ALA A 45 5.06 3.33 0.10
N LEU A 46 5.30 4.52 0.64
CA LEU A 46 5.15 4.78 2.08
C LEU A 46 3.68 4.88 2.53
N LEU A 47 2.79 5.27 1.64
CA LEU A 47 1.39 5.61 1.97
C LEU A 47 0.36 4.61 1.44
N HIS A 48 0.76 3.62 0.61
CA HIS A 48 -0.20 2.75 -0.08
C HIS A 48 -1.17 2.04 0.86
N ASP A 49 -0.68 1.62 2.02
CA ASP A 49 -1.43 0.87 3.03
C ASP A 49 -1.83 1.70 4.26
N ILE A 50 -1.67 3.02 4.21
CA ILE A 50 -1.99 3.90 5.36
C ILE A 50 -3.43 3.72 5.87
N GLY A 51 -4.35 3.35 5.00
CA GLY A 51 -5.75 3.10 5.34
C GLY A 51 -5.94 1.95 6.33
N LEU A 52 -5.00 1.01 6.41
CA LEU A 52 -5.03 -0.07 7.41
C LEU A 52 -4.99 0.46 8.85
N THR A 53 -4.41 1.62 9.07
CA THR A 53 -4.34 2.25 10.40
C THR A 53 -5.71 2.65 10.96
N ARG A 54 -6.72 2.84 10.09
CA ARG A 54 -8.12 3.11 10.48
C ARG A 54 -9.03 1.91 10.20
N ALA A 55 -8.66 1.06 9.23
CA ALA A 55 -9.43 -0.15 8.93
C ALA A 55 -9.35 -1.19 10.05
N PHE A 56 -8.26 -1.18 10.83
CA PHE A 56 -8.07 -2.09 11.96
C PHE A 56 -7.75 -1.32 13.24
N ARG A 57 -8.16 -1.91 14.38
CA ARG A 57 -7.79 -1.45 15.72
C ARG A 57 -7.14 -2.59 16.49
N LEU A 58 -6.30 -2.24 17.44
CA LEU A 58 -5.74 -3.18 18.39
C LEU A 58 -6.69 -3.32 19.59
N GLY A 59 -7.28 -4.51 19.74
CA GLY A 59 -8.00 -4.97 20.91
C GLY A 59 -7.21 -6.09 21.61
N ALA A 60 -7.88 -7.13 22.06
CA ALA A 60 -7.21 -8.36 22.48
C ALA A 60 -6.50 -9.03 21.29
N THR A 61 -7.06 -8.87 20.11
CA THR A 61 -6.48 -9.20 18.79
C THR A 61 -6.64 -8.02 17.86
N PHE A 62 -6.14 -8.12 16.62
CA PHE A 62 -6.45 -7.12 15.60
C PHE A 62 -7.88 -7.31 15.11
N GLU A 63 -8.69 -6.30 15.30
CA GLU A 63 -10.11 -6.29 14.94
C GLU A 63 -10.36 -5.32 13.80
N GLU A 64 -11.11 -5.76 12.80
CA GLU A 64 -11.57 -4.88 11.75
C GLU A 64 -12.61 -3.90 12.29
N THR A 65 -12.43 -2.62 12.00
CA THR A 65 -13.38 -1.57 12.37
C THR A 65 -14.63 -1.63 11.48
N PRO A 66 -15.79 -1.06 11.92
CA PRO A 66 -16.94 -0.91 11.04
C PRO A 66 -16.60 -0.14 9.76
N GLU A 67 -15.77 0.89 9.85
CA GLU A 67 -15.29 1.67 8.71
C GLU A 67 -14.43 0.81 7.76
N GLY A 68 -13.49 0.01 8.30
CA GLY A 68 -12.67 -0.91 7.52
C GLY A 68 -13.52 -1.90 6.73
N ARG A 69 -14.55 -2.48 7.39
CA ARG A 69 -15.45 -3.44 6.76
C ARG A 69 -16.31 -2.84 5.65
N MET A 70 -16.76 -1.60 5.82
CA MET A 70 -17.66 -0.94 4.87
C MET A 70 -16.94 -0.31 3.69
N LEU A 71 -15.79 0.31 3.92
CA LEU A 71 -15.07 1.10 2.92
C LEU A 71 -13.82 0.41 2.39
N GLY A 72 -13.20 -0.44 3.20
CA GLY A 72 -11.89 -1.01 2.89
C GLY A 72 -10.74 -0.02 3.00
N HIS A 73 -9.51 -0.53 3.14
CA HIS A 73 -8.34 0.31 3.35
C HIS A 73 -7.98 1.22 2.17
N LEU A 74 -8.34 0.84 0.94
CA LEU A 74 -8.09 1.67 -0.25
C LEU A 74 -8.83 3.01 -0.18
N ALA A 75 -10.14 2.97 0.11
CA ALA A 75 -10.96 4.18 0.20
C ALA A 75 -10.55 5.04 1.40
N ILE A 76 -10.31 4.42 2.56
CA ILE A 76 -9.83 5.09 3.77
C ILE A 76 -8.45 5.73 3.51
N GLY A 77 -7.54 5.01 2.86
CA GLY A 77 -6.22 5.52 2.49
C GLY A 77 -6.29 6.73 1.54
N ALA A 78 -7.16 6.66 0.52
CA ALA A 78 -7.38 7.78 -0.39
C ALA A 78 -7.90 9.04 0.33
N GLU A 79 -8.81 8.87 1.30
CA GLU A 79 -9.31 9.97 2.12
C GLU A 79 -8.19 10.60 2.97
N ILE A 80 -7.40 9.76 3.68
CA ILE A 80 -6.28 10.23 4.51
C ILE A 80 -5.28 11.02 3.68
N VAL A 81 -4.85 10.44 2.55
CA VAL A 81 -3.83 11.04 1.68
C VAL A 81 -4.37 12.31 1.00
N GLY A 82 -5.62 12.30 0.52
CA GLY A 82 -6.25 13.47 -0.07
C GLY A 82 -6.36 14.65 0.90
N ALA A 83 -6.77 14.38 2.15
CA ALA A 83 -6.84 15.40 3.19
C ALA A 83 -5.45 15.94 3.57
N ALA A 84 -4.43 15.09 3.63
CA ALA A 84 -3.05 15.51 3.91
C ALA A 84 -2.48 16.34 2.75
N ALA A 85 -2.71 15.93 1.50
CA ALA A 85 -2.29 16.66 0.31
C ALA A 85 -2.89 18.08 0.27
N ALA A 86 -4.19 18.21 0.56
CA ALA A 86 -4.86 19.50 0.63
C ALA A 86 -4.25 20.42 1.70
N LYS A 87 -3.93 19.87 2.89
CA LYS A 87 -3.31 20.62 3.99
C LYS A 87 -1.87 21.03 3.69
N SER A 88 -1.11 20.20 2.98
CA SER A 88 0.28 20.48 2.64
C SER A 88 0.43 21.41 1.44
N GLY A 89 -0.65 21.74 0.73
CA GLY A 89 -0.60 22.54 -0.50
C GLY A 89 -0.04 21.76 -1.69
N LEU A 90 -0.07 20.43 -1.67
CA LEU A 90 0.32 19.62 -2.82
C LEU A 90 -0.60 19.93 -4.00
N GLY A 91 -0.02 20.26 -5.15
CA GLY A 91 -0.79 20.62 -6.35
C GLY A 91 -1.72 19.51 -6.82
N HIS A 92 -2.82 19.87 -7.46
CA HIS A 92 -3.88 18.94 -7.88
C HIS A 92 -3.35 17.76 -8.72
N GLU A 93 -2.53 18.03 -9.71
CA GLU A 93 -1.97 16.98 -10.59
C GLU A 93 -1.11 15.97 -9.80
N ARG A 94 -0.27 16.46 -8.89
CA ARG A 94 0.56 15.61 -8.03
C ARG A 94 -0.31 14.78 -7.08
N THR A 95 -1.37 15.37 -6.55
CA THR A 95 -2.34 14.65 -5.71
C THR A 95 -3.04 13.54 -6.48
N LEU A 96 -3.50 13.81 -7.70
CA LEU A 96 -4.10 12.80 -8.57
C LEU A 96 -3.13 11.68 -8.91
N ALA A 97 -1.89 12.00 -9.26
CA ALA A 97 -0.86 11.00 -9.57
C ALA A 97 -0.57 10.10 -8.37
N LEU A 98 -0.49 10.68 -7.17
CA LEU A 98 -0.27 9.91 -5.92
C LEU A 98 -1.46 9.00 -5.60
N LEU A 99 -2.67 9.51 -5.67
CA LEU A 99 -3.89 8.73 -5.43
C LEU A 99 -4.07 7.64 -6.49
N HIS A 100 -3.72 7.91 -7.75
CA HIS A 100 -3.72 6.92 -8.81
C HIS A 100 -2.74 5.77 -8.48
N ALA A 101 -1.49 6.08 -8.14
CA ALA A 101 -0.51 5.06 -7.80
C ALA A 101 -0.96 4.21 -6.60
N ILE A 102 -1.46 4.86 -5.53
CA ILE A 102 -1.99 4.17 -4.33
C ILE A 102 -3.20 3.30 -4.70
N GLY A 103 -4.15 3.81 -5.49
CA GLY A 103 -5.33 3.06 -5.91
C GLY A 103 -5.04 1.82 -6.74
N TRP A 104 -3.84 1.74 -7.34
CA TRP A 104 -3.41 0.65 -8.19
C TRP A 104 -2.54 -0.41 -7.50
N HIS A 105 -2.18 -0.25 -6.23
CA HIS A 105 -1.20 -1.14 -5.60
C HIS A 105 -1.63 -2.62 -5.48
N HIS A 106 -2.93 -2.90 -5.60
CA HIS A 106 -3.46 -4.27 -5.73
C HIS A 106 -3.73 -4.69 -7.19
N GLY A 107 -3.37 -3.86 -8.15
CA GLY A 107 -3.62 -4.08 -9.57
C GLY A 107 -4.72 -3.21 -10.14
N PRO A 108 -5.12 -3.47 -11.41
CA PRO A 108 -6.12 -2.66 -12.09
C PRO A 108 -7.44 -2.63 -11.32
N PRO A 109 -8.01 -1.43 -11.08
CA PRO A 109 -9.39 -1.31 -10.61
C PRO A 109 -10.38 -1.98 -11.57
N PRO A 110 -11.59 -2.35 -11.12
CA PRO A 110 -12.61 -2.93 -11.99
C PRO A 110 -12.87 -2.06 -13.21
N GLY A 111 -12.89 -2.68 -14.40
CA GLY A 111 -13.10 -2.00 -15.67
C GLY A 111 -11.88 -1.34 -16.28
N GLN A 112 -10.72 -1.42 -15.65
CA GLN A 112 -9.45 -0.90 -16.17
C GLN A 112 -8.48 -2.04 -16.49
N GLY A 113 -7.60 -1.82 -17.48
CA GLY A 113 -6.54 -2.75 -17.85
C GLY A 113 -5.14 -2.21 -17.50
N PRO A 114 -4.10 -3.08 -17.50
CA PRO A 114 -2.74 -2.67 -17.13
C PRO A 114 -2.19 -1.50 -17.95
N GLY A 115 -2.66 -1.30 -19.17
CA GLY A 115 -2.24 -0.19 -20.05
C GLY A 115 -2.71 1.19 -19.60
N GLN A 116 -3.57 1.27 -18.57
CA GLN A 116 -4.05 2.54 -18.01
C GLN A 116 -3.25 2.97 -16.76
N ALA A 117 -2.34 2.13 -16.28
CA ALA A 117 -1.44 2.46 -15.19
C ALA A 117 -0.39 3.48 -15.62
N SER A 118 -0.07 4.47 -14.76
CA SER A 118 1.19 5.18 -14.90
C SER A 118 2.38 4.23 -14.64
N ALA A 119 3.58 4.64 -15.01
CA ALA A 119 4.78 3.83 -14.74
C ALA A 119 4.97 3.58 -13.24
N GLU A 120 4.71 4.59 -12.40
CA GLU A 120 4.80 4.51 -10.94
C GLU A 120 3.70 3.63 -10.34
N ALA A 121 2.46 3.71 -10.86
CA ALA A 121 1.36 2.84 -10.44
C ALA A 121 1.64 1.37 -10.76
N LEU A 122 2.14 1.09 -11.97
CA LEU A 122 2.55 -0.25 -12.36
C LEU A 122 3.71 -0.76 -11.50
N ALA A 123 4.71 0.09 -11.25
CA ALA A 123 5.86 -0.23 -10.41
C ALA A 123 5.41 -0.59 -8.99
N LEU A 124 4.61 0.26 -8.37
CA LEU A 124 4.10 0.02 -7.01
C LEU A 124 3.31 -1.28 -6.92
N TRP A 125 2.39 -1.53 -7.83
CA TRP A 125 1.64 -2.80 -7.88
C TRP A 125 2.55 -4.02 -7.91
N ARG A 126 3.56 -4.01 -8.80
CA ARG A 126 4.45 -5.16 -8.98
C ARG A 126 5.39 -5.35 -7.79
N ILE A 127 5.91 -4.26 -7.23
CA ILE A 127 6.75 -4.30 -6.03
C ILE A 127 5.96 -4.81 -4.83
N ASN A 128 4.75 -4.28 -4.60
CA ASN A 128 3.86 -4.72 -3.54
C ASN A 128 3.54 -6.21 -3.65
N SER A 129 3.17 -6.69 -4.84
CA SER A 129 2.88 -8.09 -5.09
C SER A 129 4.11 -8.99 -4.90
N LEU A 130 5.29 -8.52 -5.29
CA LEU A 130 6.55 -9.25 -5.15
C LEU A 130 6.92 -9.41 -3.67
N GLU A 131 6.95 -8.30 -2.93
CA GLU A 131 7.31 -8.29 -1.50
C GLU A 131 6.37 -9.20 -0.69
N SER A 132 5.07 -9.01 -0.84
CA SER A 132 4.04 -9.82 -0.17
C SER A 132 4.14 -11.30 -0.54
N GLY A 133 4.34 -11.60 -1.83
CA GLY A 133 4.41 -12.97 -2.32
C GLY A 133 5.65 -13.71 -1.85
N VAL A 134 6.81 -13.04 -1.82
CA VAL A 134 8.07 -13.61 -1.31
C VAL A 134 7.96 -13.85 0.19
N LYS A 135 7.50 -12.83 0.94
CA LYS A 135 7.35 -12.94 2.40
C LYS A 135 6.42 -14.10 2.78
N SER A 136 5.25 -14.22 2.12
CA SER A 136 4.32 -15.33 2.35
C SER A 136 4.94 -16.72 2.12
N ARG A 137 5.85 -16.84 1.16
CA ARG A 137 6.55 -18.10 0.87
C ARG A 137 7.64 -18.43 1.88
N LEU A 138 8.32 -17.42 2.40
CA LEU A 138 9.40 -17.58 3.38
C LEU A 138 8.86 -17.86 4.79
N GLU A 139 7.74 -17.26 5.17
CA GLU A 139 7.16 -17.44 6.50
C GLU A 139 6.25 -18.67 6.60
N GLY A 140 5.81 -19.21 5.48
CA GLY A 140 4.84 -20.31 5.41
C GLY A 140 3.43 -19.88 5.84
N PRO A 141 2.45 -20.79 5.86
CA PRO A 141 1.18 -20.52 6.50
C PRO A 141 1.43 -20.25 7.98
N GLY A 142 1.02 -19.08 8.46
CA GLY A 142 1.10 -18.74 9.87
C GLY A 142 0.53 -19.86 10.73
N PRO A 143 0.89 -19.95 12.04
CA PRO A 143 0.45 -21.05 12.89
C PRO A 143 -1.07 -21.15 12.79
N THR A 144 -1.53 -22.29 12.27
CA THR A 144 -2.96 -22.66 12.34
C THR A 144 -3.34 -22.63 13.80
N ALA A 145 -4.21 -21.70 14.18
CA ALA A 145 -4.80 -21.70 15.51
C ALA A 145 -5.42 -23.09 15.74
N VAL A 146 -4.83 -23.84 16.68
CA VAL A 146 -5.35 -25.10 17.19
C VAL A 146 -6.46 -24.80 18.16
#